data_c7215b95595fdcf77e7f72adff883d54
#
_entry.id   c7215b95595fdcf77e7f72adff883d54
#
_cell.length_a   1.000
_cell.length_b   1.000
_cell.length_c   1.000
_cell.angle_alpha   90.00
_cell.angle_beta   90.00
_cell.angle_gamma   90.00
#
_symmetry.space_group_name_H-M   'P 1'
#
loop_
_entity.id
_entity.type
_entity.pdbx_description
1 polymer ?
#
loop_
_entity_poly.entity_id
_entity_poly.type
_entity_poly.pdbx_seq_one_letter_code
_entity_poly.pdbx_strand_id
1 'polypeptide(L)'
;MPNRVNFKIPKSLWTARDSARLASDTLASIKLRTSKGIDANGQPFKPYSTTPLYVAKRGARLKPKGGQPSRTGRSIYYQGGYKQYKHDSRRRGGGGHSAEVDLVLSGHMINNLVVKEATAAGFVIGLTEHAQYGYAVNQTREFLGLSPKDVKILTKAVEIELRGKI
;
A
#
# COMPACT_ATOMS: atom_id res chain seq x y z
N MET A 1 0.39 -9.21 -12.77
CA MET A 1 1.33 -10.28 -12.34
C MET A 1 2.24 -9.71 -11.27
N PRO A 2 2.62 -10.44 -10.23
CA PRO A 2 3.59 -9.90 -9.26
C PRO A 2 4.92 -9.67 -9.97
N ASN A 3 5.50 -8.47 -9.78
CA ASN A 3 6.81 -8.16 -10.32
C ASN A 3 7.85 -9.06 -9.62
N ARG A 4 8.47 -9.95 -10.39
CA ARG A 4 9.58 -10.79 -9.90
C ARG A 4 10.90 -10.13 -10.26
N VAL A 5 11.72 -9.86 -9.26
CA VAL A 5 13.12 -9.50 -9.45
C VAL A 5 13.95 -10.76 -9.19
N ASN A 6 14.69 -11.23 -10.20
CA ASN A 6 15.53 -12.42 -10.08
C ASN A 6 16.99 -11.98 -9.95
N PHE A 7 17.63 -12.36 -8.87
CA PHE A 7 19.06 -12.22 -8.66
C PHE A 7 19.75 -13.57 -8.85
N LYS A 8 20.75 -13.65 -9.72
CA LYS A 8 21.61 -14.83 -9.85
C LYS A 8 22.75 -14.72 -8.84
N ILE A 9 22.52 -15.18 -7.62
CA ILE A 9 23.51 -15.19 -6.55
C ILE A 9 23.90 -16.67 -6.25
N PRO A 10 25.20 -16.98 -6.05
CA PRO A 10 25.59 -18.30 -5.60
C PRO A 10 24.90 -18.69 -4.29
N LYS A 11 24.30 -19.88 -4.25
CA LYS A 11 23.51 -20.36 -3.09
C LYS A 11 24.30 -20.37 -1.77
N SER A 12 25.62 -20.49 -1.84
CA SER A 12 26.52 -20.46 -0.68
C SER A 12 26.67 -19.08 -0.04
N LEU A 13 26.37 -18.01 -0.79
CA LEU A 13 26.57 -16.62 -0.33
C LEU A 13 25.28 -15.95 0.13
N TRP A 14 24.10 -16.57 -0.06
CA TRP A 14 22.82 -15.98 0.26
C TRP A 14 21.93 -16.91 1.08
N THR A 15 21.46 -16.42 2.21
CA THR A 15 20.64 -17.21 3.16
C THR A 15 19.19 -16.72 3.17
N ALA A 16 18.29 -17.51 3.77
CA ALA A 16 16.91 -17.10 4.02
C ALA A 16 16.84 -15.84 4.93
N ARG A 17 17.81 -15.67 5.84
CA ARG A 17 17.89 -14.49 6.70
C ARG A 17 18.19 -13.21 5.90
N ASP A 18 19.08 -13.30 4.91
CA ASP A 18 19.40 -12.18 4.03
C ASP A 18 18.16 -11.76 3.21
N SER A 19 17.43 -12.75 2.67
CA SER A 19 16.16 -12.53 1.97
C SER A 19 15.10 -11.91 2.88
N ALA A 20 14.98 -12.35 4.13
CA ALA A 20 14.01 -11.80 5.07
C ALA A 20 14.31 -10.33 5.40
N ARG A 21 15.58 -9.97 5.55
CA ARG A 21 16.03 -8.60 5.78
C ARG A 21 15.70 -7.71 4.56
N LEU A 22 16.09 -8.16 3.38
CA LEU A 22 15.78 -7.47 2.13
C LEU A 22 14.27 -7.33 1.90
N ALA A 23 13.49 -8.36 2.25
CA ALA A 23 12.03 -8.32 2.18
C ALA A 23 11.42 -7.26 3.10
N SER A 24 11.95 -7.13 4.33
CA SER A 24 11.49 -6.13 5.31
C SER A 24 11.77 -4.71 4.82
N ASP A 25 12.96 -4.46 4.27
CA ASP A 25 13.34 -3.16 3.70
C ASP A 25 12.48 -2.83 2.47
N THR A 26 12.21 -3.83 1.63
CA THR A 26 11.34 -3.71 0.46
C THR A 26 9.91 -3.38 0.88
N LEU A 27 9.38 -4.07 1.88
CA LEU A 27 8.05 -3.82 2.43
C LEU A 27 7.94 -2.39 2.98
N ALA A 28 8.95 -1.94 3.72
CA ALA A 28 9.01 -0.58 4.24
C ALA A 28 9.02 0.47 3.10
N SER A 29 9.81 0.23 2.04
CA SER A 29 9.88 1.08 0.86
C SER A 29 8.53 1.17 0.14
N ILE A 30 7.84 0.04 -0.09
CA ILE A 30 6.50 0.02 -0.70
C ILE A 30 5.50 0.82 0.15
N LYS A 31 5.47 0.58 1.47
CA LYS A 31 4.57 1.32 2.39
C LYS A 31 4.85 2.82 2.38
N LEU A 32 6.12 3.21 2.45
CA LEU A 32 6.53 4.62 2.43
C LEU A 32 6.18 5.30 1.10
N ARG A 33 6.45 4.66 -0.03
CA ARG A 33 6.10 5.16 -1.36
C ARG A 33 4.59 5.34 -1.49
N THR A 34 3.81 4.32 -1.10
CA THR A 34 2.35 4.35 -1.14
C THR A 34 1.78 5.46 -0.26
N SER A 35 2.34 5.68 0.93
CA SER A 35 1.92 6.78 1.83
C SER A 35 2.18 8.17 1.24
N LYS A 36 3.14 8.28 0.33
CA LYS A 36 3.45 9.51 -0.42
C LYS A 36 2.62 9.67 -1.69
N GLY A 37 1.67 8.77 -1.93
CA GLY A 37 0.80 8.84 -3.10
C GLY A 37 1.46 8.43 -4.42
N ILE A 38 2.53 7.63 -4.37
CA ILE A 38 3.31 7.21 -5.54
C ILE A 38 3.07 5.73 -5.81
N ASP A 39 2.84 5.40 -7.08
CA ASP A 39 2.59 4.03 -7.56
C ASP A 39 3.88 3.21 -7.77
N ALA A 40 3.71 1.95 -8.20
CA ALA A 40 4.83 1.05 -8.51
C ALA A 40 5.66 1.49 -9.72
N ASN A 41 5.17 2.41 -10.55
CA ASN A 41 5.90 2.97 -11.69
C ASN A 41 6.64 4.27 -11.31
N GLY A 42 6.50 4.72 -10.06
CA GLY A 42 7.06 5.98 -9.59
C GLY A 42 6.23 7.21 -9.95
N GLN A 43 4.97 7.01 -10.38
CA GLN A 43 4.05 8.08 -10.75
C GLN A 43 3.04 8.37 -9.62
N PRO A 44 2.49 9.58 -9.53
CA PRO A 44 1.41 9.88 -8.60
C PRO A 44 0.19 8.99 -8.87
N PHE A 45 -0.48 8.51 -7.81
CA PHE A 45 -1.73 7.79 -7.96
C PHE A 45 -2.82 8.64 -8.61
N LYS A 46 -3.68 7.97 -9.39
CA LYS A 46 -4.91 8.60 -9.90
C LYS A 46 -5.71 9.20 -8.74
N PRO A 47 -6.13 10.47 -8.83
CA PRO A 47 -6.91 11.14 -7.79
C PRO A 47 -8.16 10.36 -7.36
N TYR A 48 -8.61 10.58 -6.13
CA TYR A 48 -9.90 10.03 -5.68
C TYR A 48 -11.06 10.71 -6.42
N SER A 49 -12.14 9.94 -6.63
CA SER A 49 -13.35 10.44 -7.26
C SER A 49 -13.96 11.61 -6.48
N THR A 50 -14.35 12.65 -7.20
CA THR A 50 -15.17 13.77 -6.71
C THR A 50 -16.64 13.62 -7.09
N THR A 51 -17.02 12.54 -7.81
CA THR A 51 -18.41 12.24 -8.13
C THR A 51 -19.23 12.07 -6.85
N PRO A 52 -20.35 12.79 -6.70
CA PRO A 52 -21.18 12.72 -5.51
C PRO A 52 -21.56 11.28 -5.14
N LEU A 53 -21.56 10.97 -3.85
CA LEU A 53 -21.91 9.62 -3.38
C LEU A 53 -22.63 9.65 -2.03
N TYR A 54 -23.41 8.60 -1.78
CA TYR A 54 -24.01 8.31 -0.47
C TYR A 54 -23.23 7.19 0.23
N VAL A 55 -22.83 7.41 1.49
CA VAL A 55 -22.18 6.40 2.34
C VAL A 55 -23.16 5.99 3.43
N ALA A 56 -23.50 4.70 3.50
CA ALA A 56 -24.36 4.18 4.55
C ALA A 56 -23.73 4.32 5.93
N LYS A 57 -24.50 4.74 6.93
CA LYS A 57 -24.01 4.85 8.31
C LYS A 57 -23.74 3.49 8.94
N ARG A 58 -24.53 2.46 8.57
CA ARG A 58 -24.41 1.08 9.05
C ARG A 58 -23.55 0.29 8.06
N GLY A 59 -22.58 -0.44 8.57
CA GLY A 59 -21.69 -1.27 7.75
C GLY A 59 -20.53 -0.54 7.07
N ALA A 60 -20.43 0.79 7.19
CA ALA A 60 -19.25 1.51 6.73
C ALA A 60 -18.02 1.16 7.58
N ARG A 61 -16.88 0.91 6.96
CA ARG A 61 -15.60 0.63 7.66
C ARG A 61 -15.16 1.77 8.58
N LEU A 62 -15.44 2.99 8.18
CA LEU A 62 -15.33 4.17 9.04
C LEU A 62 -16.71 4.78 9.20
N LYS A 63 -17.03 5.17 10.43
CA LYS A 63 -18.25 5.93 10.70
C LYS A 63 -18.21 7.21 9.88
N PRO A 64 -19.17 7.42 8.94
CA PRO A 64 -19.20 8.62 8.10
C PRO A 64 -19.32 9.87 8.98
N LYS A 65 -18.45 10.85 8.72
CA LYS A 65 -18.44 12.17 9.38
C LYS A 65 -18.48 13.26 8.32
N GLY A 66 -18.90 14.46 8.68
CA GLY A 66 -19.10 15.54 7.73
C GLY A 66 -20.21 15.20 6.72
N GLY A 67 -20.26 15.92 5.61
CA GLY A 67 -21.30 15.72 4.61
C GLY A 67 -22.71 16.10 5.09
N GLN A 68 -23.72 15.74 4.34
CA GLN A 68 -25.12 16.04 4.63
C GLN A 68 -25.91 14.75 4.91
N PRO A 69 -26.73 14.70 5.97
CA PRO A 69 -27.61 13.54 6.18
C PRO A 69 -28.57 13.37 5.00
N SER A 70 -28.75 12.12 4.55
CA SER A 70 -29.80 11.81 3.59
C SER A 70 -31.19 12.03 4.21
N ARG A 71 -32.22 12.18 3.36
CA ARG A 71 -33.62 12.37 3.80
C ARG A 71 -34.07 11.29 4.78
N THR A 72 -33.59 10.04 4.65
CA THR A 72 -33.95 8.92 5.54
C THR A 72 -33.05 8.86 6.78
N GLY A 73 -32.01 9.68 6.90
CA GLY A 73 -31.02 9.62 7.97
C GLY A 73 -30.11 8.38 7.98
N ARG A 74 -30.30 7.42 7.04
CA ARG A 74 -29.55 6.15 7.01
C ARG A 74 -28.20 6.25 6.34
N SER A 75 -27.94 7.31 5.57
CA SER A 75 -26.65 7.58 4.90
C SER A 75 -26.25 9.04 5.03
N ILE A 76 -25.00 9.31 4.69
CA ILE A 76 -24.45 10.66 4.56
C ILE A 76 -24.15 10.89 3.09
N TYR A 77 -24.58 12.03 2.56
CA TYR A 77 -24.29 12.51 1.22
C TYR A 77 -23.01 13.34 1.22
N TYR A 78 -22.13 13.04 0.29
CA TYR A 78 -20.88 13.75 0.06
C TYR A 78 -20.87 14.30 -1.36
N GLN A 79 -21.07 15.59 -1.50
CA GLN A 79 -21.07 16.28 -2.80
C GLN A 79 -19.69 16.19 -3.47
N GLY A 80 -18.60 16.28 -2.70
CA GLY A 80 -17.23 16.13 -3.16
C GLY A 80 -16.76 14.67 -3.28
N GLY A 81 -17.70 13.71 -3.30
CA GLY A 81 -17.45 12.31 -3.58
C GLY A 81 -16.59 11.59 -2.54
N TYR A 82 -15.88 10.53 -2.99
CA TYR A 82 -15.03 9.74 -2.13
C TYR A 82 -13.86 10.56 -1.53
N LYS A 83 -13.37 11.56 -2.26
CA LYS A 83 -12.33 12.47 -1.76
C LYS A 83 -12.79 13.18 -0.47
N GLN A 84 -14.01 13.73 -0.49
CA GLN A 84 -14.60 14.40 0.67
C GLN A 84 -14.88 13.40 1.81
N TYR A 85 -15.50 12.25 1.51
CA TYR A 85 -15.76 11.22 2.52
C TYR A 85 -14.49 10.81 3.26
N LYS A 86 -13.41 10.57 2.52
CA LYS A 86 -12.12 10.20 3.10
C LYS A 86 -11.57 11.31 4.01
N HIS A 87 -11.59 12.54 3.51
CA HIS A 87 -11.12 13.71 4.27
C HIS A 87 -11.88 13.87 5.60
N ASP A 88 -13.21 13.85 5.54
CA ASP A 88 -14.06 14.16 6.70
C ASP A 88 -14.13 13.00 7.71
N SER A 89 -14.03 11.75 7.24
CA SER A 89 -14.24 10.55 8.05
C SER A 89 -12.95 9.94 8.61
N ARG A 90 -11.77 10.29 8.07
CA ARG A 90 -10.51 9.77 8.53
C ARG A 90 -10.22 10.21 9.96
N ARG A 91 -9.89 9.26 10.84
CA ARG A 91 -9.57 9.56 12.25
C ARG A 91 -8.27 10.35 12.34
N ARG A 92 -8.24 11.35 13.24
CA ARG A 92 -7.00 11.94 13.74
C ARG A 92 -6.21 10.87 14.51
N GLY A 93 -5.11 10.43 13.94
CA GLY A 93 -4.24 9.43 14.55
C GLY A 93 -3.05 9.19 13.60
N GLY A 94 -2.04 10.03 13.65
CA GLY A 94 -0.80 9.84 12.91
C GLY A 94 -0.78 10.32 11.47
N GLY A 95 -1.58 11.29 11.09
CA GLY A 95 -1.50 11.86 9.74
C GLY A 95 -2.77 12.53 9.27
N GLY A 96 -3.16 13.60 9.90
CA GLY A 96 -4.10 14.63 9.46
C GLY A 96 -5.33 14.22 8.63
N HIS A 97 -6.27 15.12 8.51
CA HIS A 97 -7.33 15.05 7.50
C HIS A 97 -6.69 15.24 6.12
N SER A 98 -6.27 14.16 5.46
CA SER A 98 -5.69 14.22 4.13
C SER A 98 -6.66 13.67 3.10
N ALA A 99 -6.90 14.47 2.06
CA ALA A 99 -7.57 14.02 0.84
C ALA A 99 -6.57 13.44 -0.19
N GLU A 100 -5.30 13.36 0.18
CA GLU A 100 -4.25 12.80 -0.66
C GLU A 100 -4.45 11.31 -0.92
N VAL A 101 -3.95 10.85 -2.06
CA VAL A 101 -4.09 9.47 -2.48
C VAL A 101 -2.98 8.62 -1.86
N ASP A 102 -3.11 8.30 -0.59
CA ASP A 102 -2.18 7.48 0.18
C ASP A 102 -2.67 6.05 0.42
N LEU A 103 -3.80 5.68 -0.19
CA LEU A 103 -4.51 4.39 -0.06
C LEU A 103 -4.87 4.01 1.39
N VAL A 104 -4.84 4.97 2.29
CA VAL A 104 -5.18 4.77 3.72
C VAL A 104 -6.52 5.42 4.03
N LEU A 105 -7.56 4.61 4.26
CA LEU A 105 -8.82 5.06 4.85
C LEU A 105 -8.86 4.66 6.34
N SER A 106 -8.79 3.37 6.64
CA SER A 106 -8.73 2.81 7.99
C SER A 106 -7.37 2.23 8.36
N GLY A 107 -6.47 2.13 7.40
CA GLY A 107 -5.15 1.51 7.56
C GLY A 107 -5.13 -0.02 7.33
N HIS A 108 -6.28 -0.70 7.36
CA HIS A 108 -6.34 -2.17 7.27
C HIS A 108 -5.58 -2.75 6.08
N MET A 109 -5.77 -2.19 4.88
CA MET A 109 -5.13 -2.73 3.68
C MET A 109 -3.59 -2.66 3.75
N ILE A 110 -3.05 -1.50 4.10
CA ILE A 110 -1.59 -1.30 4.17
C ILE A 110 -0.96 -2.04 5.36
N ASN A 111 -1.69 -2.14 6.48
CA ASN A 111 -1.20 -2.89 7.65
C ASN A 111 -1.15 -4.40 7.39
N ASN A 112 -2.05 -4.92 6.54
CA ASN A 112 -2.08 -6.33 6.14
C ASN A 112 -1.12 -6.67 4.98
N LEU A 113 -0.34 -5.71 4.49
CA LEU A 113 0.77 -5.96 3.58
C LEU A 113 1.96 -6.44 4.40
N VAL A 114 2.39 -7.68 4.14
CA VAL A 114 3.41 -8.40 4.92
C VAL A 114 4.37 -9.17 4.03
N VAL A 115 5.50 -9.55 4.59
CA VAL A 115 6.37 -10.60 4.01
C VAL A 115 5.69 -11.95 4.27
N LYS A 116 5.28 -12.64 3.22
CA LYS A 116 4.64 -13.96 3.30
C LYS A 116 5.63 -15.10 3.37
N GLU A 117 6.74 -14.94 2.66
CA GLU A 117 7.76 -15.98 2.56
C GLU A 117 9.12 -15.32 2.34
N ALA A 118 10.16 -15.92 2.92
CA ALA A 118 11.55 -15.58 2.64
C ALA A 118 12.39 -16.85 2.69
N THR A 119 13.04 -17.17 1.57
CA THR A 119 13.92 -18.33 1.40
C THR A 119 15.28 -17.87 0.84
N ALA A 120 16.26 -18.76 0.76
CA ALA A 120 17.51 -18.43 0.06
C ALA A 120 17.33 -18.11 -1.43
N ALA A 121 16.20 -18.50 -2.03
CA ALA A 121 15.89 -18.21 -3.44
C ALA A 121 15.18 -16.86 -3.66
N GLY A 122 14.70 -16.20 -2.57
CA GLY A 122 13.99 -14.93 -2.66
C GLY A 122 12.90 -14.77 -1.60
N PHE A 123 12.00 -13.82 -1.82
CA PHE A 123 10.91 -13.53 -0.89
C PHE A 123 9.61 -13.16 -1.62
N VAL A 124 8.50 -13.26 -0.89
CA VAL A 124 7.16 -12.88 -1.36
C VAL A 124 6.56 -11.86 -0.40
N ILE A 125 6.13 -10.73 -0.93
CA ILE A 125 5.34 -9.72 -0.22
C ILE A 125 3.91 -9.77 -0.74
N GLY A 126 2.94 -9.76 0.14
CA GLY A 126 1.52 -9.82 -0.23
C GLY A 126 0.59 -9.46 0.92
N LEU A 127 -0.71 -9.44 0.61
CA LEU A 127 -1.76 -9.14 1.58
C LEU A 127 -2.21 -10.42 2.29
N THR A 128 -2.40 -10.37 3.60
CA THR A 128 -2.95 -11.48 4.41
C THR A 128 -4.48 -11.43 4.42
N GLU A 129 -5.06 -10.40 5.06
CA GLU A 129 -6.50 -10.19 5.12
C GLU A 129 -6.95 -9.21 4.02
N HIS A 130 -8.23 -9.27 3.65
CA HIS A 130 -8.81 -8.40 2.64
C HIS A 130 -8.04 -8.40 1.30
N ALA A 131 -7.39 -9.52 0.97
CA ALA A 131 -6.56 -9.66 -0.22
C ALA A 131 -7.31 -9.28 -1.50
N GLN A 132 -8.57 -9.73 -1.66
CA GLN A 132 -9.39 -9.42 -2.83
C GLN A 132 -9.60 -7.91 -3.01
N TYR A 133 -9.92 -7.20 -1.92
CA TYR A 133 -10.07 -5.74 -1.97
C TYR A 133 -8.74 -5.05 -2.32
N GLY A 134 -7.65 -5.47 -1.72
CA GLY A 134 -6.33 -4.92 -2.01
C GLY A 134 -5.89 -5.16 -3.46
N TYR A 135 -6.15 -6.33 -4.00
CA TYR A 135 -5.86 -6.63 -5.42
C TYR A 135 -6.77 -5.82 -6.36
N ALA A 136 -8.04 -5.62 -6.04
CA ALA A 136 -8.92 -4.74 -6.80
C ALA A 136 -8.45 -3.27 -6.79
N VAL A 137 -7.97 -2.78 -5.65
CA VAL A 137 -7.34 -1.45 -5.56
C VAL A 137 -6.08 -1.40 -6.41
N ASN A 138 -5.27 -2.46 -6.39
CA ASN A 138 -4.03 -2.52 -7.14
C ASN A 138 -4.23 -2.48 -8.66
N GLN A 139 -5.37 -2.95 -9.17
CA GLN A 139 -5.71 -2.84 -10.60
C GLN A 139 -5.89 -1.39 -11.07
N THR A 140 -6.34 -0.51 -10.18
CA THR A 140 -6.60 0.90 -10.51
C THR A 140 -5.53 1.85 -10.00
N ARG A 141 -4.79 1.43 -8.99
CA ARG A 141 -3.69 2.15 -8.34
C ARG A 141 -2.62 1.15 -7.95
N GLU A 142 -1.70 0.89 -8.85
CA GLU A 142 -0.68 -0.14 -8.71
C GLU A 142 0.31 0.22 -7.57
N PHE A 143 0.07 -0.30 -6.38
CA PHE A 143 0.93 -0.10 -5.21
C PHE A 143 1.79 -1.34 -4.89
N LEU A 144 1.30 -2.54 -5.27
CA LEU A 144 2.03 -3.80 -5.12
C LEU A 144 3.01 -3.95 -6.29
N GLY A 145 4.26 -3.63 -6.05
CA GLY A 145 5.31 -3.73 -7.05
C GLY A 145 6.52 -2.92 -6.64
N LEU A 146 7.60 -3.07 -7.38
CA LEU A 146 8.83 -2.32 -7.19
C LEU A 146 8.93 -1.21 -8.22
N SER A 147 9.08 0.02 -7.76
CA SER A 147 9.41 1.12 -8.66
C SER A 147 10.86 0.99 -9.16
N PRO A 148 11.22 1.68 -10.26
CA PRO A 148 12.61 1.74 -10.71
C PRO A 148 13.58 2.22 -9.62
N LYS A 149 13.10 3.08 -8.72
CA LYS A 149 13.87 3.54 -7.55
C LYS A 149 14.04 2.44 -6.52
N ASP A 150 12.96 1.68 -6.22
CA ASP A 150 13.03 0.55 -5.30
C ASP A 150 14.02 -0.50 -5.81
N VAL A 151 13.98 -0.83 -7.11
CA VAL A 151 14.92 -1.78 -7.73
C VAL A 151 16.37 -1.33 -7.56
N LYS A 152 16.67 -0.05 -7.80
CA LYS A 152 18.03 0.49 -7.59
C LYS A 152 18.49 0.37 -6.14
N ILE A 153 17.60 0.67 -5.18
CA ILE A 153 17.90 0.56 -3.74
C ILE A 153 18.16 -0.90 -3.39
N LEU A 154 17.32 -1.82 -3.86
CA LEU A 154 17.46 -3.26 -3.61
C LEU A 154 18.75 -3.83 -4.20
N THR A 155 19.07 -3.47 -5.45
CA THR A 155 20.31 -3.93 -6.10
C THR A 155 21.51 -3.48 -5.28
N LYS A 156 21.54 -2.22 -4.86
CA LYS A 156 22.63 -1.70 -4.01
C LYS A 156 22.71 -2.40 -2.65
N ALA A 157 21.57 -2.70 -2.04
CA ALA A 157 21.52 -3.44 -0.76
C ALA A 157 22.09 -4.85 -0.92
N VAL A 158 21.74 -5.56 -1.99
CA VAL A 158 22.30 -6.89 -2.31
C VAL A 158 23.81 -6.82 -2.54
N GLU A 159 24.30 -5.83 -3.30
CA GLU A 159 25.74 -5.63 -3.54
C GLU A 159 26.52 -5.40 -2.23
N ILE A 160 25.99 -4.56 -1.33
CA ILE A 160 26.62 -4.30 -0.02
C ILE A 160 26.68 -5.57 0.81
N GLU A 161 25.58 -6.32 0.88
CA GLU A 161 25.50 -7.56 1.65
C GLU A 161 26.47 -8.63 1.13
N LEU A 162 26.61 -8.75 -0.20
CA LEU A 162 27.53 -9.69 -0.82
C LEU A 162 29.00 -9.30 -0.59
N ARG A 163 29.34 -8.01 -0.68
CA ARG A 163 30.71 -7.52 -0.41
C ARG A 163 31.14 -7.80 1.02
N GLY A 164 30.22 -7.80 1.97
CA GLY A 164 30.52 -8.14 3.37
C GLY A 164 30.75 -9.64 3.63
N LYS A 165 30.55 -10.51 2.61
CA LYS A 165 30.68 -11.97 2.70
C LYS A 165 31.85 -12.55 1.90
N ILE A 166 32.50 -11.71 1.12
CA ILE A 166 33.70 -12.01 0.35
C ILE A 166 34.91 -11.41 1.05
#